data_b6bf009a17ac22fec7826e690ab5d862
#
_entry.id   b6bf009a17ac22fec7826e690ab5d862
#
_cell.length_a   1.000
_cell.length_b   1.000
_cell.length_c   1.000
_cell.angle_alpha   90.00
_cell.angle_beta   90.00
_cell.angle_gamma   90.00
#
_symmetry.space_group_name_H-M   'P 1'
#
loop_
_entity.id
_entity.type
_entity.pdbx_description
1 polymer ?
#
loop_
_entity_poly.entity_id
_entity_poly.type
_entity_poly.pdbx_seq_one_letter_code
_entity_poly.pdbx_strand_id
1 'polypeptide(L)'
;MSSTHLAASVESMTQKARDNTSRSVWSLVWEAVLIIGLAFALLVGTQAFIGRPYVIPSASMEPTLHGCEGCTNDRIIVEKLSYYFSDPNPGDVVVFEGPDAWNVGFTVDRSNNVMVRGVQNLVAAAGLRPNTKNILVKRVIATEGDTVQCREGDPGVMVNGTKTNDSFIKSPPDMEIPSTVG
;
A
#
# COMPACT_ATOMS: atom_id res chain seq x y z
N MET A 1 51.80 -39.01 -40.76
CA MET A 1 51.76 -37.65 -40.19
C MET A 1 50.48 -36.87 -40.45
N SER A 2 49.37 -37.50 -40.93
CA SER A 2 48.13 -36.75 -41.29
C SER A 2 46.97 -36.84 -40.26
N SER A 3 46.99 -37.81 -39.35
CA SER A 3 45.87 -38.06 -38.41
C SER A 3 45.86 -37.15 -37.18
N THR A 4 47.04 -36.63 -36.75
CA THR A 4 47.20 -35.79 -35.55
C THR A 4 46.68 -34.35 -35.76
N HIS A 5 46.79 -33.83 -36.98
CA HIS A 5 46.28 -32.49 -37.31
C HIS A 5 44.74 -32.40 -37.38
N LEU A 6 44.11 -33.50 -37.78
CA LEU A 6 42.63 -33.56 -37.84
C LEU A 6 42.01 -33.62 -36.42
N ALA A 7 42.60 -34.37 -35.51
CA ALA A 7 42.14 -34.46 -34.12
C ALA A 7 42.23 -33.12 -33.38
N ALA A 8 43.34 -32.41 -33.50
CA ALA A 8 43.54 -31.09 -32.91
C ALA A 8 42.55 -30.02 -33.45
N SER A 9 42.20 -30.13 -34.75
CA SER A 9 41.23 -29.20 -35.36
C SER A 9 39.81 -29.44 -34.87
N VAL A 10 39.41 -30.70 -34.65
CA VAL A 10 38.07 -31.05 -34.13
C VAL A 10 37.95 -30.66 -32.64
N GLU A 11 39.01 -30.87 -31.84
CA GLU A 11 38.99 -30.42 -30.43
C GLU A 11 38.91 -28.90 -30.31
N SER A 12 39.60 -28.14 -31.15
CA SER A 12 39.52 -26.68 -31.10
C SER A 12 38.13 -26.15 -31.50
N MET A 13 37.44 -26.79 -32.45
CA MET A 13 36.09 -26.44 -32.86
C MET A 13 35.05 -26.76 -31.78
N THR A 14 35.20 -27.89 -31.09
CA THR A 14 34.32 -28.26 -29.98
C THR A 14 34.50 -27.38 -28.75
N GLN A 15 35.73 -26.98 -28.49
CA GLN A 15 36.03 -26.04 -27.39
C GLN A 15 35.46 -24.65 -27.67
N LYS A 16 35.63 -24.14 -28.89
CA LYS A 16 35.07 -22.85 -29.33
C LYS A 16 33.55 -22.82 -29.33
N ALA A 17 32.90 -23.96 -29.68
CA ALA A 17 31.43 -24.07 -29.59
C ALA A 17 30.94 -24.08 -28.15
N ARG A 18 31.63 -24.75 -27.22
CA ARG A 18 31.32 -24.72 -25.78
C ARG A 18 31.43 -23.33 -25.17
N ASP A 19 32.54 -22.63 -25.46
CA ASP A 19 32.75 -21.27 -24.95
C ASP A 19 31.72 -20.28 -25.46
N ASN A 20 31.30 -20.41 -26.72
CA ASN A 20 30.29 -19.55 -27.30
C ASN A 20 28.89 -19.81 -26.68
N THR A 21 28.56 -21.06 -26.35
CA THR A 21 27.29 -21.44 -25.74
C THR A 21 27.20 -20.94 -24.29
N SER A 22 28.31 -21.02 -23.53
CA SER A 22 28.36 -20.55 -22.16
C SER A 22 28.24 -19.03 -22.04
N ARG A 23 28.84 -18.29 -22.96
CA ARG A 23 28.70 -16.82 -23.04
C ARG A 23 27.28 -16.41 -23.44
N SER A 24 26.64 -17.14 -24.34
CA SER A 24 25.27 -16.87 -24.76
C SER A 24 24.25 -17.11 -23.63
N VAL A 25 24.41 -18.20 -22.88
CA VAL A 25 23.52 -18.49 -21.74
C VAL A 25 23.69 -17.46 -20.62
N TRP A 26 24.92 -17.06 -20.33
CA TRP A 26 25.17 -16.06 -19.28
C TRP A 26 24.64 -14.69 -19.65
N SER A 27 24.73 -14.27 -20.93
CA SER A 27 24.15 -13.02 -21.39
C SER A 27 22.62 -13.02 -21.32
N LEU A 28 21.97 -14.15 -21.66
CA LEU A 28 20.52 -14.29 -21.53
C LEU A 28 20.06 -14.23 -20.07
N VAL A 29 20.80 -14.88 -19.17
CA VAL A 29 20.49 -14.82 -17.72
C VAL A 29 20.62 -13.37 -17.22
N TRP A 30 21.69 -12.67 -17.60
CA TRP A 30 21.90 -11.30 -17.19
C TRP A 30 20.81 -10.35 -17.73
N GLU A 31 20.43 -10.52 -18.98
CA GLU A 31 19.33 -9.77 -19.61
C GLU A 31 18.00 -10.02 -18.89
N ALA A 32 17.69 -11.28 -18.58
CA ALA A 32 16.50 -11.62 -17.82
C ALA A 32 16.50 -10.98 -16.42
N VAL A 33 17.65 -11.01 -15.73
CA VAL A 33 17.79 -10.36 -14.41
C VAL A 33 17.58 -8.84 -14.50
N LEU A 34 18.10 -8.19 -15.53
CA LEU A 34 17.90 -6.76 -15.75
C LEU A 34 16.42 -6.42 -16.03
N ILE A 35 15.75 -7.20 -16.87
CA ILE A 35 14.32 -6.99 -17.19
C ILE A 35 13.46 -7.17 -15.94
N ILE A 36 13.69 -8.25 -15.19
CA ILE A 36 12.95 -8.51 -13.94
C ILE A 36 13.24 -7.41 -12.91
N GLY A 37 14.48 -6.98 -12.78
CA GLY A 37 14.88 -5.90 -11.87
C GLY A 37 14.21 -4.57 -12.23
N LEU A 38 14.17 -4.23 -13.52
CA LEU A 38 13.50 -3.02 -14.00
C LEU A 38 11.98 -3.08 -13.78
N ALA A 39 11.36 -4.21 -14.11
CA ALA A 39 9.92 -4.39 -13.89
C ALA A 39 9.56 -4.28 -12.40
N PHE A 40 10.38 -4.87 -11.53
CA PHE A 40 10.20 -4.76 -10.08
C PHE A 40 10.39 -3.32 -9.58
N ALA A 41 11.41 -2.61 -10.06
CA ALA A 41 11.65 -1.21 -9.71
C ALA A 41 10.49 -0.31 -10.14
N LEU A 42 9.93 -0.52 -11.34
CA LEU A 42 8.74 0.20 -11.81
C LEU A 42 7.51 -0.11 -10.95
N LEU A 43 7.28 -1.38 -10.59
CA LEU A 43 6.18 -1.79 -9.73
C LEU A 43 6.26 -1.12 -8.35
N VAL A 44 7.43 -1.17 -7.72
CA VAL A 44 7.66 -0.54 -6.41
C VAL A 44 7.56 0.99 -6.50
N GLY A 45 8.10 1.56 -7.57
CA GLY A 45 8.05 3.00 -7.82
C GLY A 45 6.62 3.50 -7.98
N THR A 46 5.81 2.84 -8.78
CA THR A 46 4.39 3.24 -8.95
C THR A 46 3.62 3.17 -7.64
N GLN A 47 3.82 2.15 -6.82
CA GLN A 47 3.16 2.02 -5.52
C GLN A 47 3.67 3.01 -4.47
N ALA A 48 4.94 3.41 -4.55
CA ALA A 48 5.51 4.38 -3.64
C ALA A 48 5.01 5.80 -3.92
N PHE A 49 4.89 6.17 -5.19
CA PHE A 49 4.62 7.55 -5.62
C PHE A 49 3.18 7.78 -6.09
N ILE A 50 2.57 6.83 -6.79
CA ILE A 50 1.25 7.04 -7.41
C ILE A 50 0.13 6.59 -6.48
N GLY A 51 0.14 5.36 -6.02
CA GLY A 51 -0.93 4.87 -5.17
C GLY A 51 -0.77 3.44 -4.70
N ARG A 52 -1.49 3.09 -3.63
CA ARG A 52 -1.50 1.73 -3.06
C ARG A 52 -2.92 1.21 -2.95
N PRO A 53 -3.14 -0.09 -3.26
CA PRO A 53 -4.40 -0.73 -2.98
C PRO A 53 -4.56 -1.02 -1.48
N TYR A 54 -5.76 -0.76 -0.96
CA TYR A 54 -6.17 -1.10 0.40
C TYR A 54 -7.52 -1.80 0.38
N VAL A 55 -7.76 -2.62 1.40
CA VAL A 55 -9.05 -3.26 1.67
C VAL A 55 -9.65 -2.60 2.89
N ILE A 56 -10.94 -2.28 2.84
CA ILE A 56 -11.66 -1.61 3.93
C ILE A 56 -12.11 -2.65 4.96
N PRO A 57 -11.57 -2.67 6.19
CA PRO A 57 -11.87 -3.73 7.15
C PRO A 57 -13.10 -3.47 8.02
N SER A 58 -13.67 -2.26 7.99
CA SER A 58 -14.71 -1.86 8.93
C SER A 58 -15.83 -1.04 8.29
N ALA A 59 -17.01 -1.08 8.92
CA ALA A 59 -18.20 -0.34 8.49
C ALA A 59 -18.17 1.16 8.85
N SER A 60 -17.09 1.68 9.44
CA SER A 60 -17.03 3.06 9.94
C SER A 60 -17.14 4.15 8.86
N MET A 61 -17.09 3.79 7.60
CA MET A 61 -17.22 4.69 6.45
C MET A 61 -18.49 4.45 5.62
N GLU A 62 -19.41 3.62 6.12
CA GLU A 62 -20.71 3.42 5.46
C GLU A 62 -21.57 4.71 5.46
N PRO A 63 -22.33 4.94 4.39
CA PRO A 63 -22.50 4.10 3.19
C PRO A 63 -21.47 4.33 2.10
N THR A 64 -20.48 5.20 2.30
CA THR A 64 -19.49 5.57 1.28
C THR A 64 -18.55 4.40 0.92
N LEU A 65 -18.07 3.68 1.93
CA LEU A 65 -17.19 2.51 1.78
C LEU A 65 -17.71 1.40 2.69
N HIS A 66 -17.83 0.20 2.10
CA HIS A 66 -18.34 -0.97 2.80
C HIS A 66 -17.20 -1.87 3.28
N GLY A 67 -17.25 -2.25 4.55
CA GLY A 67 -16.33 -3.21 5.14
C GLY A 67 -16.90 -3.82 6.40
N CYS A 68 -16.82 -5.14 6.53
CA CYS A 68 -17.21 -5.87 7.73
C CYS A 68 -16.38 -7.14 7.87
N GLU A 69 -16.38 -7.72 9.07
CA GLU A 69 -15.73 -9.00 9.31
C GLU A 69 -16.55 -10.12 8.65
N GLY A 70 -15.90 -10.89 7.76
CA GLY A 70 -16.53 -12.01 7.04
C GLY A 70 -17.37 -11.66 5.82
N CYS A 71 -17.43 -10.39 5.40
CA CYS A 71 -18.09 -9.98 4.16
C CYS A 71 -17.11 -9.66 3.04
N THR A 72 -17.65 -9.38 1.84
CA THR A 72 -16.86 -8.86 0.72
C THR A 72 -16.59 -7.39 0.94
N ASN A 73 -15.36 -7.07 1.31
CA ASN A 73 -14.92 -5.72 1.64
C ASN A 73 -14.56 -4.94 0.38
N ASP A 74 -14.83 -3.63 0.39
CA ASP A 74 -14.43 -2.73 -0.67
C ASP A 74 -12.91 -2.64 -0.80
N ARG A 75 -12.45 -2.49 -2.04
CA ARG A 75 -11.04 -2.26 -2.37
C ARG A 75 -10.90 -0.87 -2.93
N ILE A 76 -10.01 -0.10 -2.35
CA ILE A 76 -9.71 1.26 -2.77
C ILE A 76 -8.27 1.36 -3.25
N ILE A 77 -8.03 2.29 -4.15
CA ILE A 77 -6.67 2.71 -4.52
C ILE A 77 -6.46 4.09 -3.91
N VAL A 78 -5.51 4.18 -2.99
CA VAL A 78 -5.17 5.45 -2.34
C VAL A 78 -4.13 6.14 -3.19
N GLU A 79 -4.52 7.25 -3.77
CA GLU A 79 -3.68 8.15 -4.52
C GLU A 79 -2.90 9.04 -3.53
N LYS A 80 -1.63 9.28 -3.81
CA LYS A 80 -0.75 10.07 -2.96
C LYS A 80 -0.30 11.37 -3.58
N LEU A 81 -0.38 11.44 -4.92
CA LEU A 81 0.24 12.52 -5.67
C LEU A 81 -0.39 13.88 -5.36
N SER A 82 -1.71 13.91 -5.17
CA SER A 82 -2.45 15.12 -4.83
C SER A 82 -1.91 15.79 -3.56
N TYR A 83 -1.62 15.00 -2.53
CA TYR A 83 -1.14 15.52 -1.24
C TYR A 83 0.36 15.85 -1.18
N TYR A 84 1.08 15.71 -2.29
CA TYR A 84 2.39 16.35 -2.44
C TYR A 84 2.30 17.83 -2.83
N PHE A 85 1.15 18.25 -3.37
CA PHE A 85 0.97 19.58 -3.95
C PHE A 85 -0.17 20.38 -3.31
N SER A 86 -1.03 19.72 -2.52
CA SER A 86 -2.19 20.35 -1.87
C SER A 86 -2.48 19.72 -0.52
N ASP A 87 -3.02 20.51 0.39
CA ASP A 87 -3.51 20.03 1.69
C ASP A 87 -4.89 19.39 1.55
N PRO A 88 -5.29 18.52 2.50
CA PRO A 88 -6.62 17.93 2.54
C PRO A 88 -7.70 19.00 2.70
N ASN A 89 -8.81 18.84 1.97
CA ASN A 89 -9.98 19.72 2.07
C ASN A 89 -11.13 19.07 2.83
N PRO A 90 -12.02 19.85 3.44
CA PRO A 90 -13.26 19.32 4.03
C PRO A 90 -14.08 18.54 3.00
N GLY A 91 -14.45 17.31 3.34
CA GLY A 91 -15.12 16.37 2.44
C GLY A 91 -14.23 15.27 1.88
N ASP A 92 -12.92 15.46 1.81
CA ASP A 92 -11.97 14.47 1.33
C ASP A 92 -11.99 13.20 2.19
N VAL A 93 -11.81 12.05 1.54
CA VAL A 93 -11.60 10.77 2.23
C VAL A 93 -10.11 10.47 2.27
N VAL A 94 -9.54 10.51 3.46
CA VAL A 94 -8.10 10.32 3.68
C VAL A 94 -7.80 8.97 4.31
N VAL A 95 -6.65 8.43 3.94
CA VAL A 95 -6.09 7.19 4.50
C VAL A 95 -4.81 7.54 5.22
N PHE A 96 -4.74 7.23 6.51
CA PHE A 96 -3.59 7.56 7.33
C PHE A 96 -3.25 6.43 8.31
N GLU A 97 -2.04 6.46 8.80
CA GLU A 97 -1.58 5.53 9.83
C GLU A 97 -1.97 6.07 11.21
N GLY A 98 -2.74 5.28 11.96
CA GLY A 98 -3.13 5.62 13.32
C GLY A 98 -1.91 5.66 14.26
N PRO A 99 -1.95 6.48 15.32
CA PRO A 99 -0.95 6.46 16.37
C PRO A 99 -0.79 5.09 17.00
N ASP A 100 0.40 4.77 17.52
CA ASP A 100 0.67 3.47 18.14
C ASP A 100 -0.27 3.15 19.30
N ALA A 101 -0.75 4.18 20.00
CA ALA A 101 -1.73 4.04 21.08
C ALA A 101 -3.09 3.48 20.61
N TRP A 102 -3.41 3.58 19.31
CA TRP A 102 -4.64 3.03 18.72
C TRP A 102 -4.46 1.62 18.19
N ASN A 103 -3.27 1.05 18.29
CA ASN A 103 -2.94 -0.31 17.83
C ASN A 103 -3.38 -1.41 18.82
N VAL A 104 -4.41 -1.18 19.60
CA VAL A 104 -4.91 -2.17 20.58
C VAL A 104 -5.45 -3.39 19.84
N GLY A 105 -4.76 -4.53 19.97
CA GLY A 105 -5.19 -5.83 19.41
C GLY A 105 -4.59 -6.18 18.04
N PHE A 106 -3.81 -5.31 17.40
CA PHE A 106 -3.10 -5.65 16.16
C PHE A 106 -1.76 -6.34 16.46
N THR A 107 -1.73 -7.66 16.38
CA THR A 107 -0.49 -8.44 16.41
C THR A 107 -0.03 -8.72 14.98
N VAL A 108 1.17 -8.27 14.65
CA VAL A 108 1.80 -8.57 13.36
C VAL A 108 2.58 -9.86 13.49
N ASP A 109 2.14 -10.92 12.84
CA ASP A 109 2.90 -12.16 12.71
C ASP A 109 4.14 -11.92 11.80
N ARG A 110 5.24 -11.50 12.43
CA ARG A 110 6.54 -11.42 11.78
C ARG A 110 7.34 -12.68 12.05
N SER A 111 7.70 -13.38 10.99
CA SER A 111 8.62 -14.51 11.11
C SER A 111 9.96 -14.08 11.72
N ASN A 112 10.48 -14.86 12.65
CA ASN A 112 11.81 -14.63 13.23
C ASN A 112 12.96 -15.00 12.28
N ASN A 113 12.66 -15.66 11.16
CA ASN A 113 13.65 -16.03 10.15
C ASN A 113 13.98 -14.85 9.23
N VAL A 114 15.27 -14.47 9.18
CA VAL A 114 15.76 -13.32 8.41
C VAL A 114 15.46 -13.44 6.91
N MET A 115 15.58 -14.64 6.33
CA MET A 115 15.27 -14.86 4.91
C MET A 115 13.78 -14.69 4.61
N VAL A 116 12.92 -15.26 5.48
CA VAL A 116 11.46 -15.12 5.34
C VAL A 116 11.05 -13.66 5.51
N ARG A 117 11.67 -12.92 6.43
CA ARG A 117 11.47 -11.47 6.58
C ARG A 117 11.87 -10.69 5.34
N GLY A 118 13.00 -11.05 4.71
CA GLY A 118 13.42 -10.43 3.46
C GLY A 118 12.39 -10.59 2.34
N VAL A 119 11.92 -11.82 2.13
CA VAL A 119 10.86 -12.12 1.15
C VAL A 119 9.55 -11.42 1.52
N GLN A 120 9.16 -11.42 2.79
CA GLN A 120 7.96 -10.72 3.26
C GLN A 120 8.03 -9.20 2.99
N ASN A 121 9.20 -8.59 3.19
CA ASN A 121 9.41 -7.16 2.92
C ASN A 121 9.33 -6.85 1.41
N LEU A 122 9.90 -7.72 0.56
CA LEU A 122 9.79 -7.60 -0.90
C LEU A 122 8.34 -7.72 -1.38
N VAL A 123 7.61 -8.71 -0.88
CA VAL A 123 6.18 -8.93 -1.20
C VAL A 123 5.32 -7.76 -0.71
N ALA A 124 5.62 -7.20 0.46
CA ALA A 124 4.95 -6.01 0.98
C ALA A 124 5.30 -4.75 0.16
N ALA A 125 6.55 -4.60 -0.27
CA ALA A 125 6.96 -3.51 -1.16
C ALA A 125 6.28 -3.60 -2.53
N ALA A 126 6.05 -4.81 -3.02
CA ALA A 126 5.27 -5.06 -4.23
C ALA A 126 3.74 -4.91 -4.05
N GLY A 127 3.26 -4.53 -2.85
CA GLY A 127 1.84 -4.35 -2.56
C GLY A 127 0.99 -5.62 -2.59
N LEU A 128 1.64 -6.79 -2.62
CA LEU A 128 0.99 -8.09 -2.67
C LEU A 128 0.55 -8.60 -1.29
N ARG A 129 0.94 -7.89 -0.24
CA ARG A 129 0.52 -8.19 1.14
C ARG A 129 -0.19 -6.99 1.77
N PRO A 130 -1.27 -7.21 2.53
CA PRO A 130 -1.89 -6.15 3.32
C PRO A 130 -0.85 -5.49 4.23
N ASN A 131 -0.95 -4.17 4.37
CA ASN A 131 -0.09 -3.44 5.29
C ASN A 131 -0.41 -3.90 6.71
N THR A 132 0.62 -4.26 7.47
CA THR A 132 0.51 -4.72 8.86
C THR A 132 0.36 -3.56 9.86
N LYS A 133 0.14 -2.35 9.36
CA LYS A 133 -0.04 -1.14 10.14
C LYS A 133 -1.51 -0.84 10.33
N ASN A 134 -1.86 -0.18 11.43
CA ASN A 134 -3.21 0.30 11.70
C ASN A 134 -3.56 1.43 10.73
N ILE A 135 -4.14 1.05 9.60
CA ILE A 135 -4.55 2.01 8.56
C ILE A 135 -5.99 2.40 8.81
N LEU A 136 -6.20 3.66 8.99
CA LEU A 136 -7.52 4.27 9.19
C LEU A 136 -7.95 5.01 7.94
N VAL A 137 -9.24 4.89 7.65
CA VAL A 137 -9.90 5.64 6.57
C VAL A 137 -10.96 6.51 7.20
N LYS A 138 -10.87 7.82 7.01
CA LYS A 138 -11.81 8.79 7.58
C LYS A 138 -12.06 9.93 6.59
N ARG A 139 -13.18 10.61 6.78
CA ARG A 139 -13.50 11.83 6.04
C ARG A 139 -13.02 13.05 6.81
N VAL A 140 -12.37 13.97 6.11
CA VAL A 140 -11.99 15.28 6.67
C VAL A 140 -13.26 16.11 6.86
N ILE A 141 -13.47 16.58 8.07
CA ILE A 141 -14.64 17.43 8.41
C ILE A 141 -14.20 18.89 8.51
N ALA A 142 -13.01 19.13 9.02
CA ALA A 142 -12.44 20.44 9.25
C ALA A 142 -10.94 20.42 9.02
N THR A 143 -10.36 21.57 8.76
CA THR A 143 -8.94 21.79 8.51
C THR A 143 -8.35 22.78 9.49
N GLU A 144 -7.06 23.08 9.36
CA GLU A 144 -6.38 24.03 10.21
C GLU A 144 -7.08 25.40 10.21
N GLY A 145 -7.30 25.95 11.41
CA GLY A 145 -8.00 27.23 11.61
C GLY A 145 -9.51 27.11 11.80
N ASP A 146 -10.10 25.93 11.50
CA ASP A 146 -11.53 25.73 11.73
C ASP A 146 -11.83 25.42 13.21
N THR A 147 -12.97 25.88 13.67
CA THR A 147 -13.51 25.57 15.00
C THR A 147 -14.59 24.50 14.86
N VAL A 148 -14.36 23.33 15.46
CA VAL A 148 -15.31 22.22 15.48
C VAL A 148 -16.02 22.19 16.83
N GLN A 149 -17.35 22.13 16.83
CA GLN A 149 -18.18 22.06 18.02
C GLN A 149 -19.22 20.95 17.87
N CYS A 150 -19.49 20.26 18.97
CA CYS A 150 -20.57 19.30 19.08
C CYS A 150 -21.08 19.38 20.52
N ARG A 151 -22.22 20.00 20.73
CA ARG A 151 -22.84 20.23 22.06
C ARG A 151 -24.17 19.51 22.12
N GLU A 152 -24.62 19.23 23.33
CA GLU A 152 -25.94 18.72 23.56
C GLU A 152 -26.98 19.71 23.01
N GLY A 153 -27.90 19.18 22.17
CA GLY A 153 -28.90 19.99 21.48
C GLY A 153 -28.47 20.57 20.12
N ASP A 154 -27.20 20.42 19.72
CA ASP A 154 -26.77 20.78 18.38
C ASP A 154 -27.37 19.82 17.34
N PRO A 155 -27.74 20.31 16.15
CA PRO A 155 -28.30 19.47 15.10
C PRO A 155 -27.32 18.52 14.44
N GLY A 156 -26.09 18.40 14.97
CA GLY A 156 -24.96 17.62 14.48
C GLY A 156 -23.64 18.33 14.71
N VAL A 157 -22.59 17.90 14.02
CA VAL A 157 -21.28 18.55 14.11
C VAL A 157 -21.33 19.93 13.44
N MET A 158 -20.90 20.95 14.19
CA MET A 158 -20.84 22.33 13.73
C MET A 158 -19.39 22.69 13.40
N VAL A 159 -19.17 23.26 12.24
CA VAL A 159 -17.86 23.80 11.83
C VAL A 159 -18.02 25.31 11.58
N ASN A 160 -17.29 26.11 12.29
CA ASN A 160 -17.36 27.59 12.25
C ASN A 160 -18.79 28.12 12.47
N GLY A 161 -19.54 27.48 13.35
CA GLY A 161 -20.92 27.84 13.67
C GLY A 161 -21.96 27.40 12.64
N THR A 162 -21.57 26.66 11.61
CA THR A 162 -22.49 26.14 10.58
C THR A 162 -22.55 24.61 10.67
N LYS A 163 -23.75 24.02 10.55
CA LYS A 163 -23.93 22.58 10.54
C LYS A 163 -23.20 21.97 9.34
N THR A 164 -22.35 20.97 9.61
CA THR A 164 -21.69 20.19 8.56
C THR A 164 -22.71 19.33 7.80
N ASN A 165 -22.45 19.09 6.52
CA ASN A 165 -23.24 18.13 5.75
C ASN A 165 -23.01 16.72 6.29
N ASP A 166 -24.06 16.09 6.80
CA ASP A 166 -24.07 14.75 7.38
C ASP A 166 -24.75 13.70 6.47
N SER A 167 -25.06 14.05 5.23
CA SER A 167 -25.72 13.15 4.25
C SER A 167 -24.93 11.88 3.94
N PHE A 168 -23.65 11.86 4.25
CA PHE A 168 -22.76 10.71 4.09
C PHE A 168 -22.71 9.78 5.31
N ILE A 169 -23.47 10.08 6.39
CA ILE A 169 -23.54 9.26 7.60
C ILE A 169 -24.79 8.38 7.50
N LYS A 170 -24.61 7.05 7.60
CA LYS A 170 -25.71 6.07 7.49
C LYS A 170 -26.67 6.14 8.68
N SER A 171 -26.13 6.36 9.86
CA SER A 171 -26.88 6.57 11.09
C SER A 171 -26.16 7.68 11.84
N PRO A 172 -26.72 8.89 11.91
CA PRO A 172 -26.16 9.89 12.80
C PRO A 172 -26.16 9.26 14.19
N PRO A 173 -25.02 9.26 14.89
CA PRO A 173 -24.98 8.72 16.22
C PRO A 173 -25.95 9.54 17.07
N ASP A 174 -26.85 8.88 17.79
CA ASP A 174 -27.48 9.44 18.99
C ASP A 174 -26.36 9.60 20.03
N MET A 175 -25.46 10.53 19.76
CA MET A 175 -24.36 10.83 20.68
C MET A 175 -24.92 11.77 21.74
N GLU A 176 -25.37 11.21 22.85
CA GLU A 176 -25.23 11.90 24.12
C GLU A 176 -23.74 12.08 24.38
N ILE A 177 -23.19 13.21 23.93
CA ILE A 177 -21.82 13.57 24.28
C ILE A 177 -21.87 13.99 25.73
N PRO A 178 -21.18 13.25 26.62
CA PRO A 178 -21.07 13.70 28.02
C PRO A 178 -20.46 15.10 28.01
N SER A 179 -21.14 16.05 28.60
CA SER A 179 -20.78 17.48 28.66
C SER A 179 -19.52 17.80 29.48
N THR A 180 -18.60 16.84 29.63
CA THR A 180 -17.40 16.98 30.42
C THR A 180 -16.17 16.51 29.66
N VAL A 181 -15.70 17.33 28.73
CA VAL A 181 -14.27 17.43 28.46
C VAL A 181 -13.89 18.87 28.74
N GLY A 182 -13.51 19.10 30.01
CA GLY A 182 -12.85 20.32 30.43
C GLY A 182 -11.36 20.24 30.13
#